data_be98e3203687b4e23ad18f604ad20cdf
#
_entry.id   be98e3203687b4e23ad18f604ad20cdf
#
_cell.length_a   1.000
_cell.length_b   1.000
_cell.length_c   1.000
_cell.angle_alpha   90.00
_cell.angle_beta   90.00
_cell.angle_gamma   90.00
#
_symmetry.space_group_name_H-M   'P 1'
#
loop_
_entity.id
_entity.type
_entity.pdbx_description
1 polymer ?
#
loop_
_entity_poly.entity_id
_entity_poly.type
_entity_poly.pdbx_seq_one_letter_code
_entity_poly.pdbx_strand_id
1 'polypeptide(L)'
;MSKREILRRLLFLAFAIALVAPIFDQPFAYPKGYDFRYFIAWIEAGRRSLLWYGDFPLWNPWTCGGQVYLANPQSTIAAPTFTLALLFGTALGTKLMLVSYLFFAQDGMYRLARQLDPALDADGAMLAALVFGGSGWFGLHLSSGHLNFAGAAVGL
;
A
#
# COMPACT_ATOMS: atom_id res chain seq x y z
N MET A 1 10.71 -17.37 -14.84
CA MET A 1 9.65 -17.53 -13.80
C MET A 1 8.89 -18.81 -14.08
N SER A 2 8.76 -19.71 -13.10
CA SER A 2 8.06 -20.98 -13.27
C SER A 2 6.52 -20.77 -13.27
N LYS A 3 5.76 -21.74 -13.84
CA LYS A 3 4.28 -21.70 -13.80
C LYS A 3 3.74 -21.63 -12.35
N ARG A 4 4.38 -22.35 -11.41
CA ARG A 4 4.02 -22.34 -9.99
C ARG A 4 4.25 -20.96 -9.35
N GLU A 5 5.32 -20.28 -9.71
CA GLU A 5 5.62 -18.93 -9.21
C GLU A 5 4.60 -17.89 -9.71
N ILE A 6 4.19 -17.98 -10.97
CA ILE A 6 3.14 -17.13 -11.52
C ILE A 6 1.83 -17.35 -10.76
N LEU A 7 1.41 -18.63 -10.60
CA LEU A 7 0.17 -18.98 -9.92
C LEU A 7 0.15 -18.48 -8.47
N ARG A 8 1.26 -18.65 -7.74
CA ARG A 8 1.41 -18.12 -6.37
C ARG A 8 1.18 -16.60 -6.30
N ARG A 9 1.85 -15.86 -7.19
CA ARG A 9 1.70 -14.40 -7.23
C ARG A 9 0.30 -13.97 -7.62
N LEU A 10 -0.34 -14.67 -8.53
CA LEU A 10 -1.75 -14.42 -8.86
C LEU A 10 -2.67 -14.68 -7.67
N LEU A 11 -2.40 -15.73 -6.87
CA LEU A 11 -3.14 -15.99 -5.65
C LEU A 11 -2.97 -14.86 -4.62
N PHE A 12 -1.75 -14.39 -4.40
CA PHE A 12 -1.49 -13.26 -3.49
C PHE A 12 -2.20 -11.98 -3.96
N LEU A 13 -2.14 -11.70 -5.25
CA LEU A 13 -2.84 -10.55 -5.82
C LEU A 13 -4.36 -10.67 -5.65
N ALA A 14 -4.93 -11.83 -5.95
CA ALA A 14 -6.36 -12.09 -5.78
C ALA A 14 -6.78 -11.95 -4.31
N PHE A 15 -5.99 -12.45 -3.37
CA PHE A 15 -6.23 -12.32 -1.95
C PHE A 15 -6.15 -10.85 -1.49
N ALA A 16 -5.14 -10.10 -1.93
CA ALA A 16 -5.01 -8.68 -1.65
C ALA A 16 -6.21 -7.88 -2.18
N ILE A 17 -6.64 -8.16 -3.41
CA ILE A 17 -7.84 -7.53 -4.00
C ILE A 17 -9.08 -7.87 -3.17
N ALA A 18 -9.26 -9.14 -2.78
CA ALA A 18 -10.42 -9.56 -1.98
C ALA A 18 -10.49 -8.85 -0.62
N LEU A 19 -9.36 -8.68 0.06
CA LEU A 19 -9.29 -7.96 1.34
C LEU A 19 -9.61 -6.47 1.20
N VAL A 20 -9.22 -5.85 0.10
CA VAL A 20 -9.43 -4.42 -0.17
C VAL A 20 -10.74 -4.16 -0.93
N ALA A 21 -11.41 -5.21 -1.43
CA ALA A 21 -12.62 -5.11 -2.25
C ALA A 21 -13.71 -4.16 -1.68
N PRO A 22 -13.99 -4.13 -0.38
CA PRO A 22 -15.05 -3.26 0.15
C PRO A 22 -14.83 -1.77 -0.11
N ILE A 23 -13.59 -1.31 -0.31
CA ILE A 23 -13.32 0.10 -0.61
C ILE A 23 -13.41 0.42 -2.11
N PHE A 24 -13.61 -0.60 -2.97
CA PHE A 24 -13.75 -0.43 -4.42
C PHE A 24 -15.19 -0.27 -4.91
N ASP A 25 -16.21 -0.34 -4.04
CA ASP A 25 -17.62 -0.10 -4.42
C ASP A 25 -17.80 1.19 -5.22
N GLN A 26 -17.02 2.21 -4.88
CA GLN A 26 -16.95 3.46 -5.61
C GLN A 26 -15.48 3.74 -5.96
N PRO A 27 -14.95 3.22 -7.07
CA PRO A 27 -13.51 3.21 -7.34
C PRO A 27 -12.89 4.62 -7.40
N PHE A 28 -13.64 5.61 -7.85
CA PHE A 28 -13.20 7.00 -7.96
C PHE A 28 -13.59 7.89 -6.78
N ALA A 29 -14.35 7.38 -5.80
CA ALA A 29 -14.62 8.09 -4.56
C ALA A 29 -13.50 7.82 -3.53
N TYR A 30 -13.26 8.82 -2.69
CA TYR A 30 -12.30 8.67 -1.60
C TYR A 30 -12.81 7.63 -0.58
N PRO A 31 -11.93 6.75 -0.07
CA PRO A 31 -12.28 5.87 1.03
C PRO A 31 -12.77 6.67 2.24
N LYS A 32 -13.79 6.15 2.91
CA LYS A 32 -14.34 6.75 4.12
C LYS A 32 -13.63 6.18 5.34
N GLY A 33 -13.31 7.01 6.31
CA GLY A 33 -12.63 6.60 7.56
C GLY A 33 -11.86 7.77 8.16
N TYR A 34 -11.49 7.64 9.43
CA TYR A 34 -10.92 8.76 10.21
C TYR A 34 -9.62 9.29 9.58
N ASP A 35 -8.64 8.44 9.35
CA ASP A 35 -7.33 8.87 8.90
C ASP A 35 -7.16 8.86 7.38
N PHE A 36 -8.07 8.23 6.63
CA PHE A 36 -8.03 8.28 5.17
C PHE A 36 -8.00 9.71 4.64
N ARG A 37 -8.80 10.61 5.21
CA ARG A 37 -8.84 12.03 4.78
C ARG A 37 -7.48 12.70 4.93
N TYR A 38 -6.80 12.42 6.02
CA TYR A 38 -5.48 12.98 6.29
C TYR A 38 -4.44 12.47 5.29
N PHE A 39 -4.30 11.15 5.14
CA PHE A 39 -3.32 10.57 4.21
C PHE A 39 -3.63 10.89 2.74
N ILE A 40 -4.91 10.91 2.36
CA ILE A 40 -5.32 11.30 1.00
C ILE A 40 -4.95 12.76 0.73
N ALA A 41 -5.12 13.67 1.69
CA ALA A 41 -4.71 15.07 1.54
C ALA A 41 -3.19 15.18 1.31
N TRP A 42 -2.37 14.37 1.99
CA TRP A 42 -0.94 14.29 1.74
C TRP A 42 -0.62 13.78 0.34
N ILE A 43 -1.23 12.67 -0.09
CA ILE A 43 -1.03 12.13 -1.43
C ILE A 43 -1.42 13.16 -2.50
N GLU A 44 -2.57 13.83 -2.33
CA GLU A 44 -3.03 14.85 -3.27
C GLU A 44 -2.09 16.08 -3.29
N ALA A 45 -1.57 16.50 -2.13
CA ALA A 45 -0.61 17.60 -2.07
C ALA A 45 0.66 17.27 -2.87
N GLY A 46 1.24 16.08 -2.70
CA GLY A 46 2.40 15.64 -3.48
C GLY A 46 2.11 15.52 -4.96
N ARG A 47 0.93 14.98 -5.30
CA ARG A 47 0.49 14.87 -6.69
C ARG A 47 0.35 16.23 -7.36
N ARG A 48 -0.26 17.21 -6.69
CA ARG A 48 -0.39 18.59 -7.21
C ARG A 48 0.96 19.26 -7.39
N SER A 49 1.86 19.13 -6.41
CA SER A 49 3.21 19.68 -6.54
C SER A 49 3.91 19.21 -7.80
N LEU A 50 3.87 17.90 -8.07
CA LEU A 50 4.52 17.32 -9.24
C LEU A 50 3.80 17.66 -10.56
N LEU A 51 2.47 17.52 -10.62
CA LEU A 51 1.74 17.58 -11.89
C LEU A 51 1.33 19.00 -12.29
N TRP A 52 1.05 19.89 -11.31
CA TRP A 52 0.57 21.24 -11.61
C TRP A 52 1.66 22.29 -11.56
N TYR A 53 2.62 22.10 -10.64
CA TYR A 53 3.69 23.07 -10.44
C TYR A 53 5.04 22.61 -10.98
N GLY A 54 5.19 21.30 -11.28
CA GLY A 54 6.47 20.73 -11.73
C GLY A 54 7.53 20.67 -10.63
N ASP A 55 7.14 20.93 -9.37
CA ASP A 55 8.05 21.00 -8.24
C ASP A 55 8.05 19.72 -7.43
N PHE A 56 9.24 19.28 -7.01
CA PHE A 56 9.37 18.18 -6.08
C PHE A 56 8.90 18.61 -4.68
N PRO A 57 7.95 17.88 -4.04
CA PRO A 57 7.29 18.35 -2.83
C PRO A 57 8.17 18.22 -1.59
N LEU A 58 8.98 19.25 -1.31
CA LEU A 58 9.74 19.38 -0.07
C LEU A 58 8.86 19.95 1.05
N TRP A 59 7.91 20.80 0.70
CA TRP A 59 7.01 21.52 1.60
C TRP A 59 5.56 21.36 1.16
N ASN A 60 4.65 21.18 2.12
CA ASN A 60 3.21 21.16 1.89
C ASN A 60 2.60 22.48 2.38
N PRO A 61 2.23 23.41 1.49
CA PRO A 61 1.67 24.69 1.87
C PRO A 61 0.18 24.65 2.24
N TRP A 62 -0.51 23.54 1.93
CA TRP A 62 -1.97 23.47 2.06
C TRP A 62 -2.46 22.97 3.41
N THR A 63 -1.57 22.63 4.34
CA THR A 63 -1.95 22.06 5.64
C THR A 63 -1.37 22.90 6.77
N CYS A 64 -2.22 23.40 7.68
CA CYS A 64 -1.83 24.09 8.91
C CYS A 64 -0.82 25.24 8.72
N GLY A 65 -0.95 26.02 7.66
CA GLY A 65 0.00 27.10 7.35
C GLY A 65 1.31 26.66 6.73
N GLY A 66 1.42 25.38 6.43
CA GLY A 66 2.57 24.75 5.78
C GLY A 66 3.37 23.86 6.73
N GLN A 67 3.83 22.74 6.19
CA GLN A 67 4.66 21.78 6.93
C GLN A 67 5.61 21.02 6.02
N VAL A 68 6.67 20.45 6.59
CA VAL A 68 7.63 19.65 5.86
C VAL A 68 6.93 18.46 5.22
N TYR A 69 7.13 18.25 3.91
CA TYR A 69 6.49 17.15 3.19
C TYR A 69 7.41 15.93 3.06
N LEU A 70 8.58 16.07 2.43
CA LEU A 70 9.45 14.92 2.15
C LEU A 70 9.94 14.21 3.40
N ALA A 71 10.37 14.98 4.42
CA ALA A 71 10.88 14.40 5.66
C ALA A 71 9.78 14.00 6.67
N ASN A 72 8.50 14.14 6.30
CA ASN A 72 7.42 13.68 7.15
C ASN A 72 7.28 12.15 6.99
N PRO A 73 7.35 11.36 8.08
CA PRO A 73 7.26 9.90 8.02
C PRO A 73 5.89 9.38 7.55
N GLN A 74 4.90 10.24 7.49
CA GLN A 74 3.57 9.94 6.96
C GLN A 74 3.44 10.23 5.46
N SER A 75 4.45 10.86 4.85
CA SER A 75 4.50 11.11 3.42
C SER A 75 4.82 9.81 2.68
N THR A 76 4.05 9.52 1.64
CA THR A 76 4.26 8.35 0.78
C THR A 76 4.99 8.69 -0.52
N ILE A 77 5.48 9.94 -0.68
CA ILE A 77 6.06 10.44 -1.95
C ILE A 77 7.27 9.62 -2.42
N ALA A 78 8.07 9.14 -1.46
CA ALA A 78 9.25 8.33 -1.76
C ALA A 78 8.93 6.84 -2.05
N ALA A 79 7.69 6.40 -1.79
CA ALA A 79 7.29 5.03 -2.06
C ALA A 79 7.08 4.82 -3.58
N PRO A 80 7.63 3.75 -4.19
CA PRO A 80 7.39 3.46 -5.60
C PRO A 80 5.91 3.37 -5.96
N THR A 81 5.07 2.95 -5.03
CA THR A 81 3.61 2.87 -5.19
C THR A 81 2.94 4.23 -5.34
N PHE A 82 3.59 5.34 -4.97
CA PHE A 82 3.05 6.68 -5.19
C PHE A 82 2.81 6.97 -6.68
N THR A 83 3.55 6.32 -7.58
CA THR A 83 3.31 6.39 -9.03
C THR A 83 1.89 6.01 -9.42
N LEU A 84 1.23 5.13 -8.66
CA LEU A 84 -0.17 4.76 -8.88
C LEU A 84 -1.11 5.96 -8.66
N ALA A 85 -0.82 6.81 -7.66
CA ALA A 85 -1.58 8.03 -7.46
C ALA A 85 -1.32 9.07 -8.56
N LEU A 86 -0.10 9.14 -9.10
CA LEU A 86 0.20 10.01 -10.25
C LEU A 86 -0.58 9.59 -11.49
N LEU A 87 -0.62 8.30 -11.80
CA LEU A 87 -1.22 7.76 -13.03
C LEU A 87 -2.75 7.69 -12.97
N PHE A 88 -3.30 7.24 -11.84
CA PHE A 88 -4.73 6.91 -11.70
C PHE A 88 -5.52 7.92 -10.86
N GLY A 89 -4.86 9.00 -10.41
CA GLY A 89 -5.46 9.98 -9.50
C GLY A 89 -5.48 9.51 -8.05
N THR A 90 -5.74 10.43 -7.14
CA THR A 90 -5.58 10.18 -5.70
C THR A 90 -6.55 9.12 -5.18
N ALA A 91 -7.82 9.14 -5.60
CA ALA A 91 -8.82 8.20 -5.09
C ALA A 91 -8.53 6.75 -5.50
N LEU A 92 -8.44 6.48 -6.80
CA LEU A 92 -8.16 5.13 -7.29
C LEU A 92 -6.72 4.72 -6.99
N GLY A 93 -5.76 5.64 -7.17
CA GLY A 93 -4.35 5.38 -6.89
C GLY A 93 -4.10 4.93 -5.46
N THR A 94 -4.72 5.56 -4.45
CA THR A 94 -4.62 5.13 -3.04
C THR A 94 -5.11 3.69 -2.84
N LYS A 95 -6.22 3.30 -3.47
CA LYS A 95 -6.74 1.93 -3.38
C LYS A 95 -5.80 0.91 -4.01
N LEU A 96 -5.23 1.26 -5.16
CA LEU A 96 -4.22 0.42 -5.83
C LEU A 96 -2.92 0.34 -5.02
N MET A 97 -2.52 1.40 -4.33
CA MET A 97 -1.41 1.38 -3.37
C MET A 97 -1.66 0.36 -2.26
N LEU A 98 -2.87 0.31 -1.68
CA LEU A 98 -3.23 -0.65 -0.64
C LEU A 98 -3.16 -2.10 -1.13
N VAL A 99 -3.68 -2.38 -2.33
CA VAL A 99 -3.55 -3.71 -2.95
C VAL A 99 -2.07 -4.07 -3.14
N SER A 100 -1.26 -3.11 -3.61
CA SER A 100 0.18 -3.32 -3.83
C SER A 100 0.91 -3.61 -2.52
N TYR A 101 0.60 -2.89 -1.44
CA TYR A 101 1.20 -3.13 -0.12
C TYR A 101 0.89 -4.54 0.39
N LEU A 102 -0.36 -4.98 0.33
CA LEU A 102 -0.72 -6.34 0.73
C LEU A 102 -0.05 -7.41 -0.13
N PHE A 103 -0.02 -7.20 -1.44
CA PHE A 103 0.65 -8.12 -2.36
C PHE A 103 2.15 -8.26 -2.04
N PHE A 104 2.86 -7.13 -1.89
CA PHE A 104 4.28 -7.16 -1.58
C PHE A 104 4.57 -7.70 -0.19
N ALA A 105 3.73 -7.40 0.81
CA ALA A 105 3.84 -7.95 2.15
C ALA A 105 3.74 -9.49 2.14
N GLN A 106 2.81 -10.05 1.35
CA GLN A 106 2.67 -11.50 1.19
C GLN A 106 3.85 -12.12 0.45
N ASP A 107 4.30 -11.53 -0.68
CA ASP A 107 5.45 -12.06 -1.42
C ASP A 107 6.74 -11.95 -0.59
N GLY A 108 6.90 -10.87 0.20
CA GLY A 108 7.99 -10.70 1.17
C GLY A 108 7.97 -11.76 2.26
N MET A 109 6.81 -11.97 2.91
CA MET A 109 6.67 -12.99 3.95
C MET A 109 6.90 -14.40 3.42
N TYR A 110 6.44 -14.72 2.22
CA TYR A 110 6.74 -15.99 1.57
C TYR A 110 8.25 -16.21 1.42
N ARG A 111 8.98 -15.21 0.95
CA ARG A 111 10.43 -15.28 0.77
C ARG A 111 11.16 -15.38 2.10
N LEU A 112 10.74 -14.59 3.08
CA LEU A 112 11.29 -14.60 4.42
C LEU A 112 11.14 -15.98 5.07
N ALA A 113 9.95 -16.57 5.02
CA ALA A 113 9.69 -17.90 5.57
C ALA A 113 10.60 -18.97 4.95
N ARG A 114 10.78 -18.94 3.62
CA ARG A 114 11.68 -19.84 2.90
C ARG A 114 13.17 -19.61 3.21
N GLN A 115 13.55 -18.39 3.58
CA GLN A 115 14.92 -18.04 3.93
C GLN A 115 15.26 -18.45 5.37
N LEU A 116 14.29 -18.27 6.29
CA LEU A 116 14.48 -18.62 7.70
C LEU A 116 14.47 -20.13 7.94
N ASP A 117 13.64 -20.85 7.21
CA ASP A 117 13.58 -22.31 7.28
C ASP A 117 13.69 -22.90 5.85
N PRO A 118 14.88 -23.27 5.41
CA PRO A 118 15.07 -23.92 4.11
C PRO A 118 14.38 -25.26 3.95
N ALA A 119 14.01 -25.93 5.05
CA ALA A 119 13.26 -27.18 5.05
C ALA A 119 11.75 -26.96 4.87
N LEU A 120 11.26 -25.76 5.11
CA LEU A 120 9.85 -25.42 4.91
C LEU A 120 9.49 -25.57 3.44
N ASP A 121 8.45 -26.31 3.13
CA ASP A 121 7.98 -26.47 1.76
C ASP A 121 7.29 -25.20 1.21
N ALA A 122 6.97 -25.22 -0.08
CA ALA A 122 6.34 -24.06 -0.72
C ALA A 122 4.94 -23.79 -0.19
N ASP A 123 4.20 -24.82 0.21
CA ASP A 123 2.82 -24.69 0.69
C ASP A 123 2.79 -24.12 2.12
N GLY A 124 3.70 -24.55 2.98
CA GLY A 124 3.87 -23.96 4.31
C GLY A 124 4.27 -22.48 4.26
N ALA A 125 5.19 -22.11 3.36
CA ALA A 125 5.57 -20.71 3.15
C ALA A 125 4.40 -19.88 2.56
N MET A 126 3.58 -20.47 1.69
CA MET A 126 2.39 -19.84 1.15
C MET A 126 1.35 -19.61 2.25
N LEU A 127 1.13 -20.60 3.12
CA LEU A 127 0.24 -20.45 4.27
C LEU A 127 0.71 -19.33 5.20
N ALA A 128 2.00 -19.27 5.52
CA ALA A 128 2.58 -18.20 6.34
C ALA A 128 2.32 -16.80 5.72
N ALA A 129 2.49 -16.67 4.40
CA ALA A 129 2.23 -15.43 3.68
C ALA A 129 0.75 -15.01 3.70
N LEU A 130 -0.18 -15.97 3.53
CA LEU A 130 -1.62 -15.70 3.57
C LEU A 130 -2.09 -15.34 4.99
N VAL A 131 -1.61 -16.05 6.02
CA VAL A 131 -1.90 -15.73 7.43
C VAL A 131 -1.37 -14.35 7.79
N PHE A 132 -0.16 -14.00 7.36
CA PHE A 132 0.42 -12.68 7.58
C PHE A 132 -0.42 -11.58 6.93
N GLY A 133 -0.71 -11.69 5.62
CA GLY A 133 -1.49 -10.71 4.87
C GLY A 133 -2.96 -10.61 5.32
N GLY A 134 -3.55 -11.72 5.80
CA GLY A 134 -4.91 -11.77 6.36
C GLY A 134 -4.99 -11.47 7.85
N SER A 135 -3.88 -11.08 8.48
CA SER A 135 -3.86 -10.82 9.92
C SER A 135 -4.73 -9.62 10.30
N GLY A 136 -5.26 -9.65 11.53
CA GLY A 136 -6.04 -8.54 12.08
C GLY A 136 -5.28 -7.21 12.13
N TRP A 137 -3.95 -7.25 12.10
CA TRP A 137 -3.11 -6.06 12.03
C TRP A 137 -3.39 -5.26 10.73
N PHE A 138 -3.36 -5.92 9.58
CA PHE A 138 -3.70 -5.26 8.31
C PHE A 138 -5.16 -4.82 8.29
N GLY A 139 -6.09 -5.67 8.72
CA GLY A 139 -7.52 -5.34 8.77
C GLY A 139 -7.79 -4.08 9.60
N LEU A 140 -7.18 -3.97 10.79
CA LEU A 140 -7.32 -2.81 11.67
C LEU A 140 -6.76 -1.54 11.03
N HIS A 141 -5.52 -1.58 10.51
CA HIS A 141 -4.89 -0.41 9.92
C HIS A 141 -5.56 0.01 8.60
N LEU A 142 -6.01 -0.94 7.79
CA LEU A 142 -6.78 -0.64 6.57
C LEU A 142 -8.12 0.01 6.89
N SER A 143 -8.87 -0.49 7.90
CA SER A 143 -10.16 0.08 8.28
C SER A 143 -10.03 1.48 8.89
N SER A 144 -8.94 1.74 9.61
CA SER A 144 -8.63 3.04 10.19
C SER A 144 -8.04 4.05 9.20
N GLY A 145 -7.59 3.59 8.03
CA GLY A 145 -6.97 4.45 7.00
C GLY A 145 -5.50 4.74 7.22
N HIS A 146 -4.79 3.93 8.01
CA HIS A 146 -3.37 4.10 8.33
C HIS A 146 -2.48 3.63 7.16
N LEU A 147 -2.39 4.40 6.09
CA LEU A 147 -1.69 4.04 4.86
C LEU A 147 -0.18 3.84 5.04
N ASN A 148 0.45 4.61 5.92
CA ASN A 148 1.87 4.51 6.22
C ASN A 148 2.25 3.19 6.89
N PHE A 149 1.40 2.65 7.77
CA PHE A 149 1.65 1.36 8.41
C PHE A 149 1.56 0.20 7.41
N ALA A 150 0.58 0.24 6.51
CA ALA A 150 0.48 -0.75 5.44
C ALA A 150 1.74 -0.74 4.55
N GLY A 151 2.32 0.45 4.28
CA GLY A 151 3.57 0.59 3.54
C GLY A 151 4.80 0.07 4.30
N ALA A 152 4.84 0.21 5.63
CA ALA A 152 5.96 -0.28 6.45
C ALA A 152 6.11 -1.81 6.39
N ALA A 153 5.02 -2.55 6.22
CA ALA A 153 5.05 -4.01 6.09
C ALA A 153 5.70 -4.52 4.79
N VAL A 154 5.96 -3.63 3.82
CA VAL A 154 6.65 -3.98 2.57
C VAL A 154 8.17 -4.04 2.75
N GLY A 155 8.69 -3.44 3.81
CA GLY A 155 10.11 -3.45 4.13
C GLY A 155 10.63 -4.77 4.73
N LEU A 156 9.78 -5.78 4.88
CA LEU A 156 10.14 -7.14 5.31
C LEU A 156 10.47 -7.99 4.08
#